data_9333944881ed854f93190852014ed65f
#
_entry.id   9333944881ed854f93190852014ed65f
#
_cell.length_a   1.000
_cell.length_b   1.000
_cell.length_c   1.000
_cell.angle_alpha   90.00
_cell.angle_beta   90.00
_cell.angle_gamma   90.00
#
_symmetry.space_group_name_H-M   'P 1'
#
loop_
_entity.id
_entity.type
_entity.pdbx_description
1 polymer ?
#
loop_
_entity_poly.entity_id
_entity_poly.type
_entity_poly.pdbx_seq_one_letter_code
_entity_poly.pdbx_strand_id
1 'polypeptide(L)'
;PLNSKFSDRITDFVDYKHSLGHSYEESCRILWKFDLFCCDRFPEKSSFDRDIAMAWLEMRDTEGRAGHRNRIMVLREFARYLSAIGDTAYLIPISMTAKSPRYMPHIFTVTEIAAFFYGADHFIPHKDAPARHLVVPVFYRLLYCCGLRPAEARLLRNENVDLVRGVLYIEESKGHKDRTVVVADDLLQLMRRYAEKVAAIYPDCPFFFPRYCLLYTSDA
;
A
#
# COMPACT_ATOMS: atom_id res chain seq x y z
N PRO A 1 -6.28 22.44 -1.79
CA PRO A 1 -7.56 22.72 -1.13
C PRO A 1 -8.70 22.10 -1.93
N LEU A 2 -9.76 21.68 -1.25
CA LEU A 2 -11.04 21.29 -1.83
C LEU A 2 -11.84 22.57 -2.10
N ASN A 3 -12.59 22.63 -3.20
CA ASN A 3 -13.24 23.88 -3.64
C ASN A 3 -14.68 23.68 -4.13
N SER A 4 -15.17 22.44 -4.24
CA SER A 4 -16.56 22.18 -4.66
C SER A 4 -17.56 22.44 -3.54
N LYS A 5 -18.85 22.40 -3.87
CA LYS A 5 -19.95 22.43 -2.87
C LYS A 5 -19.93 21.22 -1.92
N PHE A 6 -19.09 20.21 -2.20
CA PHE A 6 -18.90 19.02 -1.38
C PHE A 6 -17.68 19.09 -0.46
N SER A 7 -16.89 20.18 -0.52
CA SER A 7 -15.61 20.32 0.19
C SER A 7 -15.72 19.99 1.70
N ASP A 8 -16.69 20.60 2.38
CA ASP A 8 -16.88 20.40 3.82
C ASP A 8 -17.30 18.94 4.13
N ARG A 9 -18.22 18.40 3.32
CA ARG A 9 -18.69 17.01 3.48
C ARG A 9 -17.59 15.98 3.19
N ILE A 10 -16.70 16.26 2.24
CA ILE A 10 -15.52 15.43 1.97
C ILE A 10 -14.57 15.47 3.17
N THR A 11 -14.32 16.65 3.73
CA THR A 11 -13.48 16.82 4.91
C THR A 11 -14.04 16.05 6.11
N ASP A 12 -15.32 16.28 6.44
CA ASP A 12 -16.03 15.58 7.53
C ASP A 12 -15.96 14.04 7.35
N PHE A 13 -16.14 13.56 6.12
CA PHE A 13 -16.06 12.13 5.83
C PHE A 13 -14.66 11.56 6.03
N VAL A 14 -13.63 12.27 5.60
CA VAL A 14 -12.23 11.87 5.80
C VAL A 14 -11.90 11.83 7.28
N ASP A 15 -12.28 12.85 8.04
CA ASP A 15 -12.08 12.92 9.48
C ASP A 15 -12.81 11.78 10.21
N TYR A 16 -14.04 11.48 9.78
CA TYR A 16 -14.77 10.31 10.27
C TYR A 16 -14.00 9.00 10.01
N LYS A 17 -13.41 8.82 8.81
CA LYS A 17 -12.60 7.63 8.50
C LYS A 17 -11.33 7.55 9.34
N HIS A 18 -10.66 8.67 9.57
CA HIS A 18 -9.48 8.75 10.43
C HIS A 18 -9.84 8.42 11.89
N SER A 19 -10.98 8.91 12.40
CA SER A 19 -11.45 8.58 13.77
C SER A 19 -11.73 7.09 13.98
N LEU A 20 -12.03 6.36 12.89
CA LEU A 20 -12.16 4.90 12.89
C LEU A 20 -10.82 4.15 12.73
N GLY A 21 -9.68 4.85 12.70
CA GLY A 21 -8.35 4.26 12.58
C GLY A 21 -7.94 3.89 11.15
N HIS A 22 -8.63 4.40 10.12
CA HIS A 22 -8.22 4.19 8.73
C HIS A 22 -7.24 5.28 8.29
N SER A 23 -6.11 4.93 7.65
CA SER A 23 -5.18 5.92 7.05
C SER A 23 -5.81 6.66 5.86
N TYR A 24 -6.64 5.99 5.09
CA TYR A 24 -7.51 6.49 4.02
C TYR A 24 -6.83 7.33 2.91
N GLU A 25 -5.48 7.32 2.82
CA GLU A 25 -4.68 8.17 1.94
C GLU A 25 -5.06 8.06 0.46
N GLU A 26 -5.14 6.83 -0.07
CA GLU A 26 -5.49 6.61 -1.49
C GLU A 26 -6.94 7.05 -1.76
N SER A 27 -7.85 6.81 -0.83
CA SER A 27 -9.23 7.26 -0.93
C SER A 27 -9.34 8.78 -0.88
N CYS A 28 -8.50 9.46 -0.08
CA CYS A 28 -8.41 10.92 -0.07
C CYS A 28 -7.99 11.48 -1.43
N ARG A 29 -7.04 10.83 -2.12
CA ARG A 29 -6.65 11.22 -3.48
C ARG A 29 -7.81 11.08 -4.48
N ILE A 30 -8.63 10.04 -4.33
CA ILE A 30 -9.83 9.84 -5.16
C ILE A 30 -10.87 10.91 -4.87
N LEU A 31 -11.12 11.24 -3.60
CA LEU A 31 -12.07 12.28 -3.20
C LEU A 31 -11.62 13.67 -3.65
N TRP A 32 -10.33 13.96 -3.58
CA TRP A 32 -9.77 15.20 -4.15
C TRP A 32 -10.01 15.31 -5.66
N LYS A 33 -9.79 14.21 -6.42
CA LYS A 33 -10.13 14.19 -7.86
C LYS A 33 -11.61 14.33 -8.12
N PHE A 34 -12.46 13.83 -7.21
CA PHE A 34 -13.90 13.99 -7.27
C PHE A 34 -14.30 15.44 -7.03
N ASP A 35 -13.70 16.12 -6.05
CA ASP A 35 -13.90 17.54 -5.77
C ASP A 35 -13.60 18.41 -7.01
N LEU A 36 -12.42 18.20 -7.62
CA LEU A 36 -12.05 18.89 -8.87
C LEU A 36 -13.05 18.64 -10.01
N PHE A 37 -13.49 17.39 -10.16
CA PHE A 37 -14.50 17.01 -11.16
C PHE A 37 -15.83 17.72 -10.92
N CYS A 38 -16.25 17.87 -9.65
CA CYS A 38 -17.46 18.61 -9.31
C CYS A 38 -17.31 20.11 -9.57
N CYS A 39 -16.15 20.72 -9.28
CA CYS A 39 -15.88 22.11 -9.62
C CYS A 39 -15.97 22.37 -11.13
N ASP A 40 -15.47 21.46 -11.96
CA ASP A 40 -15.43 21.60 -13.41
C ASP A 40 -16.80 21.36 -14.06
N ARG A 41 -17.47 20.26 -13.72
CA ARG A 41 -18.68 19.80 -14.42
C ARG A 41 -20.01 20.12 -13.73
N PHE A 42 -19.98 20.35 -12.42
CA PHE A 42 -21.18 20.54 -11.59
C PHE A 42 -21.02 21.63 -10.53
N PRO A 43 -20.56 22.86 -10.89
CA PRO A 43 -20.18 23.90 -9.91
C PRO A 43 -21.35 24.35 -9.02
N GLU A 44 -22.59 24.26 -9.52
CA GLU A 44 -23.77 24.72 -8.79
C GLU A 44 -24.48 23.62 -7.98
N LYS A 45 -24.13 22.35 -8.21
CA LYS A 45 -24.78 21.24 -7.49
C LYS A 45 -24.21 21.06 -6.09
N SER A 46 -25.10 21.05 -5.10
CA SER A 46 -24.80 20.85 -3.68
C SER A 46 -25.28 19.49 -3.13
N SER A 47 -26.04 18.73 -3.92
CA SER A 47 -26.49 17.38 -3.57
C SER A 47 -25.86 16.33 -4.49
N PHE A 48 -25.45 15.20 -3.91
CA PHE A 48 -24.89 14.07 -4.66
C PHE A 48 -26.02 13.30 -5.34
N ASP A 49 -26.41 13.77 -6.53
CA ASP A 49 -27.50 13.19 -7.31
C ASP A 49 -27.03 12.10 -8.29
N ARG A 50 -27.98 11.54 -9.02
CA ARG A 50 -27.73 10.50 -10.02
C ARG A 50 -26.85 10.99 -11.16
N ASP A 51 -26.99 12.25 -11.58
CA ASP A 51 -26.25 12.78 -12.74
C ASP A 51 -24.76 12.86 -12.44
N ILE A 52 -24.41 13.37 -11.25
CA ILE A 52 -23.01 13.40 -10.76
C ILE A 52 -22.46 11.96 -10.66
N ALA A 53 -23.25 11.06 -10.07
CA ALA A 53 -22.83 9.67 -9.92
C ALA A 53 -22.58 9.01 -11.28
N MET A 54 -23.51 9.15 -12.23
CA MET A 54 -23.39 8.52 -13.56
C MET A 54 -22.22 9.10 -14.36
N ALA A 55 -22.01 10.42 -14.33
CA ALA A 55 -20.88 11.06 -14.99
C ALA A 55 -19.53 10.64 -14.36
N TRP A 56 -19.49 10.41 -13.04
CA TRP A 56 -18.30 9.89 -12.39
C TRP A 56 -18.04 8.41 -12.70
N LEU A 57 -19.09 7.62 -12.94
CA LEU A 57 -18.99 6.21 -13.31
C LEU A 57 -18.45 5.97 -14.71
N GLU A 58 -18.44 6.95 -15.59
CA GLU A 58 -17.86 6.81 -16.92
C GLU A 58 -16.40 6.35 -16.82
N MET A 59 -16.08 5.25 -17.51
CA MET A 59 -14.72 4.71 -17.52
C MET A 59 -13.81 5.64 -18.35
N ARG A 60 -12.65 5.97 -17.81
CA ARG A 60 -11.67 6.82 -18.49
C ARG A 60 -10.79 5.99 -19.42
N ASP A 61 -10.33 6.54 -20.53
CA ASP A 61 -9.52 5.83 -21.53
C ASP A 61 -8.23 5.24 -20.96
N THR A 62 -7.65 5.90 -19.96
CA THR A 62 -6.39 5.48 -19.29
C THR A 62 -6.62 4.66 -18.01
N GLU A 63 -7.88 4.32 -17.68
CA GLU A 63 -8.24 3.68 -16.42
C GLU A 63 -8.44 2.16 -16.58
N GLY A 64 -7.68 1.38 -15.81
CA GLY A 64 -7.92 -0.07 -15.71
C GLY A 64 -9.16 -0.41 -14.85
N ARG A 65 -9.76 -1.59 -15.09
CA ARG A 65 -10.97 -2.06 -14.37
C ARG A 65 -10.85 -2.02 -12.85
N ALA A 66 -9.67 -2.31 -12.30
CA ALA A 66 -9.42 -2.28 -10.86
C ALA A 66 -9.46 -0.83 -10.31
N GLY A 67 -8.81 0.10 -11.01
CA GLY A 67 -8.83 1.53 -10.66
C GLY A 67 -10.23 2.11 -10.73
N HIS A 68 -10.97 1.81 -11.82
CA HIS A 68 -12.37 2.19 -11.99
C HIS A 68 -13.23 1.70 -10.82
N ARG A 69 -13.13 0.40 -10.49
CA ARG A 69 -13.87 -0.17 -9.36
C ARG A 69 -13.51 0.53 -8.05
N ASN A 70 -12.22 0.75 -7.76
CA ASN A 70 -11.77 1.40 -6.54
C ASN A 70 -12.36 2.81 -6.42
N ARG A 71 -12.31 3.58 -7.50
CA ARG A 71 -12.88 4.93 -7.59
C ARG A 71 -14.39 4.95 -7.30
N ILE A 72 -15.13 3.98 -7.81
CA ILE A 72 -16.57 3.87 -7.56
C ILE A 72 -16.83 3.46 -6.10
N MET A 73 -16.04 2.53 -5.53
CA MET A 73 -16.24 2.07 -4.16
C MET A 73 -16.05 3.18 -3.14
N VAL A 74 -15.05 4.04 -3.32
CA VAL A 74 -14.84 5.21 -2.46
C VAL A 74 -16.06 6.14 -2.51
N LEU A 75 -16.58 6.41 -3.70
CA LEU A 75 -17.74 7.29 -3.85
C LEU A 75 -19.04 6.66 -3.30
N ARG A 76 -19.17 5.35 -3.39
CA ARG A 76 -20.29 4.63 -2.74
C ARG A 76 -20.24 4.77 -1.20
N GLU A 77 -19.06 4.68 -0.62
CA GLU A 77 -18.89 4.90 0.82
C GLU A 77 -19.22 6.34 1.21
N PHE A 78 -18.77 7.31 0.43
CA PHE A 78 -19.11 8.71 0.63
C PHE A 78 -20.61 8.97 0.51
N ALA A 79 -21.28 8.43 -0.50
CA ALA A 79 -22.74 8.55 -0.65
C ALA A 79 -23.52 7.94 0.53
N ARG A 80 -23.03 6.81 1.07
CA ARG A 80 -23.63 6.21 2.29
C ARG A 80 -23.45 7.09 3.51
N TYR A 81 -22.27 7.70 3.65
CA TYR A 81 -22.02 8.66 4.72
C TYR A 81 -22.96 9.85 4.63
N LEU A 82 -23.08 10.48 3.45
CA LEU A 82 -24.01 11.59 3.22
C LEU A 82 -25.44 11.21 3.60
N SER A 83 -25.92 10.05 3.15
CA SER A 83 -27.24 9.55 3.49
C SER A 83 -27.40 9.30 5.02
N ALA A 84 -26.36 8.82 5.69
CA ALA A 84 -26.39 8.55 7.13
C ALA A 84 -26.46 9.83 7.98
N ILE A 85 -25.88 10.94 7.51
CA ILE A 85 -25.97 12.25 8.18
C ILE A 85 -27.22 13.05 7.79
N GLY A 86 -28.10 12.47 6.95
CA GLY A 86 -29.37 13.09 6.56
C GLY A 86 -29.33 13.90 5.27
N ASP A 87 -28.20 13.95 4.56
CA ASP A 87 -28.11 14.59 3.25
C ASP A 87 -28.74 13.71 2.16
N THR A 88 -29.37 14.34 1.18
CA THR A 88 -29.88 13.63 0.00
C THR A 88 -28.71 13.17 -0.87
N ALA A 89 -28.56 11.85 -1.00
CA ALA A 89 -27.50 11.27 -1.81
C ALA A 89 -27.97 10.07 -2.65
N TYR A 90 -27.52 10.00 -3.90
CA TYR A 90 -27.76 8.85 -4.76
C TYR A 90 -26.86 7.69 -4.36
N LEU A 91 -27.45 6.59 -3.90
CA LEU A 91 -26.71 5.38 -3.52
C LEU A 91 -26.38 4.54 -4.77
N ILE A 92 -25.14 4.61 -5.23
CA ILE A 92 -24.67 3.85 -6.41
C ILE A 92 -24.86 2.34 -6.14
N PRO A 93 -25.64 1.60 -6.96
CA PRO A 93 -25.81 0.16 -6.82
C PRO A 93 -24.49 -0.61 -7.02
N ILE A 94 -24.28 -1.69 -6.26
CA ILE A 94 -23.06 -2.50 -6.38
C ILE A 94 -22.94 -3.18 -7.76
N SER A 95 -24.08 -3.43 -8.42
CA SER A 95 -24.13 -3.99 -9.77
C SER A 95 -23.51 -3.10 -10.84
N MET A 96 -23.38 -1.79 -10.56
CA MET A 96 -22.72 -0.83 -11.47
C MET A 96 -21.19 -0.84 -11.33
N THR A 97 -20.63 -1.57 -10.35
CA THR A 97 -19.19 -1.74 -10.25
C THR A 97 -18.71 -2.83 -11.21
N ALA A 98 -17.70 -2.53 -12.02
CA ALA A 98 -17.07 -3.53 -12.87
C ALA A 98 -16.62 -4.74 -12.03
N LYS A 99 -16.99 -5.96 -12.47
CA LYS A 99 -16.46 -7.17 -11.87
C LYS A 99 -14.96 -7.22 -12.19
N SER A 100 -14.13 -7.16 -11.17
CA SER A 100 -12.69 -7.40 -11.35
C SER A 100 -12.51 -8.88 -11.70
N PRO A 101 -11.79 -9.22 -12.76
CA PRO A 101 -11.45 -10.61 -13.01
C PRO A 101 -10.72 -11.16 -11.79
N ARG A 102 -11.06 -12.38 -11.39
CA ARG A 102 -10.39 -13.06 -10.28
C ARG A 102 -8.95 -13.33 -10.72
N TYR A 103 -7.99 -12.63 -10.13
CA TYR A 103 -6.58 -12.94 -10.35
C TYR A 103 -6.29 -14.34 -9.80
N MET A 104 -5.77 -15.22 -10.65
CA MET A 104 -5.24 -16.53 -10.24
C MET A 104 -3.74 -16.33 -9.97
N PRO A 105 -3.31 -16.36 -8.70
CA PRO A 105 -1.88 -16.22 -8.39
C PRO A 105 -1.12 -17.42 -8.96
N HIS A 106 0.06 -17.14 -9.54
CA HIS A 106 0.98 -18.19 -9.92
C HIS A 106 1.58 -18.83 -8.65
N ILE A 107 1.48 -20.15 -8.56
CA ILE A 107 2.12 -20.91 -7.49
C ILE A 107 3.47 -21.36 -8.02
N PHE A 108 4.53 -20.78 -7.47
CA PHE A 108 5.89 -21.08 -7.89
C PHE A 108 6.27 -22.53 -7.56
N THR A 109 6.85 -23.21 -8.53
CA THR A 109 7.49 -24.52 -8.34
C THR A 109 8.80 -24.37 -7.53
N VAL A 110 9.29 -25.46 -6.97
CA VAL A 110 10.58 -25.48 -6.25
C VAL A 110 11.72 -25.00 -7.15
N THR A 111 11.70 -25.37 -8.44
CA THR A 111 12.72 -24.95 -9.42
C THR A 111 12.67 -23.44 -9.67
N GLU A 112 11.49 -22.87 -9.81
CA GLU A 112 11.32 -21.41 -10.02
C GLU A 112 11.78 -20.62 -8.78
N ILE A 113 11.44 -21.12 -7.57
CA ILE A 113 11.90 -20.50 -6.32
C ILE A 113 13.43 -20.57 -6.22
N ALA A 114 14.04 -21.72 -6.54
CA ALA A 114 15.49 -21.86 -6.54
C ALA A 114 16.16 -20.90 -7.54
N ALA A 115 15.61 -20.79 -8.75
CA ALA A 115 16.11 -19.86 -9.77
C ALA A 115 15.95 -18.39 -9.34
N PHE A 116 14.85 -18.05 -8.68
CA PHE A 116 14.63 -16.71 -8.13
C PHE A 116 15.69 -16.36 -7.08
N PHE A 117 15.93 -17.23 -6.10
CA PHE A 117 16.93 -16.99 -5.07
C PHE A 117 18.36 -17.03 -5.62
N TYR A 118 18.64 -17.87 -6.62
CA TYR A 118 19.91 -17.81 -7.33
C TYR A 118 20.13 -16.43 -7.95
N GLY A 119 19.15 -15.89 -8.67
CA GLY A 119 19.21 -14.53 -9.21
C GLY A 119 19.37 -13.44 -8.14
N ALA A 120 18.68 -13.58 -7.02
CA ALA A 120 18.79 -12.67 -5.88
C ALA A 120 20.21 -12.67 -5.28
N ASP A 121 20.84 -13.84 -5.15
CA ASP A 121 22.21 -13.99 -4.63
C ASP A 121 23.28 -13.45 -5.56
N HIS A 122 23.00 -13.43 -6.87
CA HIS A 122 23.91 -12.93 -7.90
C HIS A 122 23.56 -11.50 -8.37
N PHE A 123 22.84 -10.75 -7.53
CA PHE A 123 22.46 -9.38 -7.86
C PHE A 123 23.69 -8.48 -7.96
N ILE A 124 23.82 -7.78 -9.10
CA ILE A 124 25.03 -6.99 -9.41
C ILE A 124 24.99 -5.66 -8.61
N PRO A 125 26.12 -5.27 -7.98
CA PRO A 125 26.23 -3.96 -7.32
C PRO A 125 25.95 -2.81 -8.32
N HIS A 126 25.23 -1.79 -7.87
CA HIS A 126 24.94 -0.60 -8.67
C HIS A 126 25.42 0.66 -7.94
N LYS A 127 26.02 1.60 -8.69
CA LYS A 127 26.61 2.83 -8.12
C LYS A 127 25.63 3.69 -7.34
N ASP A 128 24.37 3.77 -7.81
CA ASP A 128 23.33 4.60 -7.19
C ASP A 128 22.59 3.86 -6.05
N ALA A 129 22.87 2.58 -5.84
CA ALA A 129 22.30 1.76 -4.79
C ALA A 129 23.34 0.76 -4.25
N PRO A 130 24.39 1.22 -3.55
CA PRO A 130 25.57 0.43 -3.22
C PRO A 130 25.29 -0.79 -2.36
N ALA A 131 24.27 -0.78 -1.50
CA ALA A 131 23.88 -1.94 -0.68
C ALA A 131 22.79 -2.83 -1.30
N ARG A 132 22.26 -2.52 -2.49
CA ARG A 132 21.12 -3.25 -3.07
C ARG A 132 21.41 -4.75 -3.25
N HIS A 133 22.61 -5.09 -3.68
CA HIS A 133 23.08 -6.48 -3.83
C HIS A 133 23.17 -7.24 -2.48
N LEU A 134 23.28 -6.53 -1.36
CA LEU A 134 23.22 -7.11 -0.02
C LEU A 134 21.78 -7.21 0.49
N VAL A 135 20.95 -6.21 0.20
CA VAL A 135 19.54 -6.13 0.63
C VAL A 135 18.69 -7.20 -0.05
N VAL A 136 18.77 -7.33 -1.38
CA VAL A 136 17.89 -8.18 -2.18
C VAL A 136 17.85 -9.63 -1.69
N PRO A 137 18.97 -10.32 -1.44
CA PRO A 137 18.97 -11.71 -0.97
C PRO A 137 18.25 -11.91 0.36
N VAL A 138 18.46 -10.99 1.31
CA VAL A 138 17.88 -11.08 2.67
C VAL A 138 16.43 -10.67 2.67
N PHE A 139 16.09 -9.58 2.02
CA PHE A 139 14.75 -9.02 1.94
C PHE A 139 13.73 -10.05 1.42
N TYR A 140 14.03 -10.65 0.26
CA TYR A 140 13.10 -11.62 -0.33
C TYR A 140 13.02 -12.94 0.45
N ARG A 141 14.11 -13.36 1.11
CA ARG A 141 14.05 -14.53 1.99
C ARG A 141 13.20 -14.27 3.23
N LEU A 142 13.25 -13.07 3.80
CA LEU A 142 12.35 -12.71 4.89
C LEU A 142 10.89 -12.72 4.46
N LEU A 143 10.57 -12.20 3.27
CA LEU A 143 9.20 -12.28 2.73
C LEU A 143 8.76 -13.73 2.56
N TYR A 144 9.62 -14.58 2.00
CA TYR A 144 9.28 -15.97 1.68
C TYR A 144 9.25 -16.88 2.91
N CYS A 145 10.31 -16.86 3.73
CA CYS A 145 10.46 -17.79 4.85
C CYS A 145 9.67 -17.36 6.10
N CYS A 146 9.53 -16.04 6.32
CA CYS A 146 8.87 -15.50 7.50
C CYS A 146 7.46 -14.97 7.23
N GLY A 147 7.01 -14.95 5.97
CA GLY A 147 5.68 -14.49 5.60
C GLY A 147 5.45 -13.01 5.89
N LEU A 148 6.50 -12.18 5.86
CA LEU A 148 6.37 -10.74 6.05
C LEU A 148 5.68 -10.11 4.84
N ARG A 149 4.85 -9.09 5.10
CA ARG A 149 4.37 -8.23 4.02
C ARG A 149 5.52 -7.33 3.52
N PRO A 150 5.54 -6.96 2.23
CA PRO A 150 6.60 -6.07 1.71
C PRO A 150 6.72 -4.75 2.49
N ALA A 151 5.61 -4.18 2.94
CA ALA A 151 5.62 -2.96 3.75
C ALA A 151 6.23 -3.19 5.15
N GLU A 152 5.91 -4.31 5.80
CA GLU A 152 6.48 -4.67 7.12
C GLU A 152 8.00 -4.84 7.03
N ALA A 153 8.48 -5.57 6.03
CA ALA A 153 9.91 -5.73 5.82
C ALA A 153 10.61 -4.39 5.50
N ARG A 154 10.01 -3.53 4.64
CA ARG A 154 10.60 -2.22 4.30
C ARG A 154 10.66 -1.25 5.48
N LEU A 155 9.72 -1.35 6.42
CA LEU A 155 9.63 -0.49 7.59
C LEU A 155 10.27 -1.10 8.84
N LEU A 156 10.85 -2.32 8.71
CA LEU A 156 11.50 -3.02 9.82
C LEU A 156 12.66 -2.19 10.37
N ARG A 157 12.59 -1.84 11.66
CA ARG A 157 13.61 -1.05 12.34
C ARG A 157 14.68 -1.96 12.92
N ASN A 158 15.91 -1.45 13.09
CA ASN A 158 17.00 -2.22 13.70
C ASN A 158 16.67 -2.65 15.13
N GLU A 159 15.99 -1.80 15.91
CA GLU A 159 15.56 -2.11 17.29
C GLU A 159 14.58 -3.28 17.38
N ASN A 160 13.88 -3.57 16.29
CA ASN A 160 12.90 -4.65 16.19
C ASN A 160 13.48 -5.97 15.64
N VAL A 161 14.81 -6.03 15.47
CA VAL A 161 15.53 -7.21 14.97
C VAL A 161 16.50 -7.74 16.02
N ASP A 162 16.13 -8.81 16.71
CA ASP A 162 17.01 -9.50 17.63
C ASP A 162 17.85 -10.56 16.90
N LEU A 163 19.03 -10.16 16.44
CA LEU A 163 19.97 -11.04 15.75
C LEU A 163 20.65 -12.08 16.68
N VAL A 164 20.51 -11.95 17.98
CA VAL A 164 21.04 -12.92 18.94
C VAL A 164 20.10 -14.10 19.05
N ARG A 165 18.81 -13.81 19.28
CA ARG A 165 17.75 -14.82 19.46
C ARG A 165 17.09 -15.26 18.17
N GLY A 166 17.30 -14.54 17.04
CA GLY A 166 16.62 -14.81 15.78
C GLY A 166 15.15 -14.44 15.82
N VAL A 167 14.81 -13.29 16.39
CA VAL A 167 13.43 -12.86 16.59
C VAL A 167 13.20 -11.49 15.93
N LEU A 168 12.07 -11.34 15.23
CA LEU A 168 11.59 -10.08 14.66
C LEU A 168 10.33 -9.66 15.38
N TYR A 169 10.25 -8.38 15.75
CA TYR A 169 9.06 -7.74 16.31
C TYR A 169 8.40 -6.91 15.19
N ILE A 170 7.22 -7.34 14.74
CA ILE A 170 6.49 -6.66 13.68
C ILE A 170 5.39 -5.83 14.33
N GLU A 171 5.59 -4.53 14.33
CA GLU A 171 4.66 -3.54 14.88
C GLU A 171 3.71 -3.02 13.79
N GLU A 172 2.54 -2.54 14.21
CA GLU A 172 1.53 -1.89 13.37
C GLU A 172 1.17 -2.66 12.08
N SER A 173 1.13 -3.98 12.18
CA SER A 173 0.64 -4.84 11.09
C SER A 173 -0.80 -4.47 10.71
N LYS A 174 -1.26 -4.91 9.54
CA LYS A 174 -2.63 -4.68 9.06
C LYS A 174 -3.66 -5.04 10.14
N GLY A 175 -4.39 -4.01 10.63
CA GLY A 175 -5.36 -4.14 11.71
C GLY A 175 -4.76 -3.86 13.09
N HIS A 176 -3.65 -3.11 13.19
CA HIS A 176 -2.97 -2.70 14.43
C HIS A 176 -2.65 -3.90 15.36
N LYS A 177 -2.20 -5.01 14.78
CA LYS A 177 -1.80 -6.20 15.52
C LYS A 177 -0.30 -6.40 15.42
N ASP A 178 0.37 -6.37 16.55
CA ASP A 178 1.77 -6.71 16.65
C ASP A 178 1.94 -8.22 16.66
N ARG A 179 3.06 -8.69 16.14
CA ARG A 179 3.43 -10.11 16.20
C ARG A 179 4.92 -10.30 16.24
N THR A 180 5.31 -11.39 16.87
CA THR A 180 6.68 -11.87 16.88
C THR A 180 6.85 -12.96 15.82
N VAL A 181 7.97 -12.92 15.09
CA VAL A 181 8.34 -13.90 14.07
C VAL A 181 9.70 -14.48 14.41
N VAL A 182 9.80 -15.81 14.45
CA VAL A 182 11.08 -16.51 14.67
C VAL A 182 11.72 -16.79 13.32
N VAL A 183 13.01 -16.53 13.21
CA VAL A 183 13.83 -16.72 12.01
C VAL A 183 14.61 -18.01 12.11
N ALA A 184 14.62 -18.82 11.06
CA ALA A 184 15.42 -20.05 11.01
C ALA A 184 16.93 -19.75 11.02
N ASP A 185 17.74 -20.66 11.54
CA ASP A 185 19.16 -20.44 11.81
C ASP A 185 19.99 -20.08 10.56
N ASP A 186 19.71 -20.68 9.42
CA ASP A 186 20.38 -20.41 8.15
C ASP A 186 20.12 -18.98 7.67
N LEU A 187 18.88 -18.53 7.75
CA LEU A 187 18.49 -17.16 7.41
C LEU A 187 19.04 -16.17 8.44
N LEU A 188 19.05 -16.52 9.73
CA LEU A 188 19.63 -15.70 10.79
C LEU A 188 21.12 -15.43 10.55
N GLN A 189 21.89 -16.46 10.16
CA GLN A 189 23.30 -16.29 9.80
C GLN A 189 23.49 -15.36 8.59
N LEU A 190 22.60 -15.45 7.59
CA LEU A 190 22.61 -14.55 6.44
C LEU A 190 22.31 -13.12 6.87
N MET A 191 21.33 -12.92 7.77
CA MET A 191 20.96 -11.61 8.32
C MET A 191 22.10 -10.97 9.13
N ARG A 192 22.83 -11.75 9.93
CA ARG A 192 24.00 -11.27 10.69
C ARG A 192 25.08 -10.72 9.75
N ARG A 193 25.46 -11.51 8.75
CA ARG A 193 26.45 -11.07 7.73
C ARG A 193 25.98 -9.85 6.94
N TYR A 194 24.68 -9.78 6.66
CA TYR A 194 24.06 -8.64 6.02
C TYR A 194 24.17 -7.38 6.89
N ALA A 195 23.75 -7.48 8.16
CA ALA A 195 23.72 -6.36 9.09
C ALA A 195 25.11 -5.73 9.28
N GLU A 196 26.15 -6.55 9.43
CA GLU A 196 27.55 -6.09 9.53
C GLU A 196 27.97 -5.28 8.29
N LYS A 197 27.69 -5.79 7.09
CA LYS A 197 28.07 -5.13 5.85
C LYS A 197 27.29 -3.85 5.59
N VAL A 198 26.00 -3.83 5.90
CA VAL A 198 25.15 -2.67 5.67
C VAL A 198 25.42 -1.58 6.70
N ALA A 199 25.69 -1.92 7.96
CA ALA A 199 26.09 -0.95 8.98
C ALA A 199 27.38 -0.20 8.61
N ALA A 200 28.31 -0.83 7.90
CA ALA A 200 29.51 -0.17 7.38
C ALA A 200 29.23 0.85 6.28
N ILE A 201 28.12 0.68 5.51
CA ILE A 201 27.73 1.59 4.42
C ILE A 201 26.78 2.68 4.94
N TYR A 202 25.88 2.33 5.86
CA TYR A 202 24.83 3.20 6.40
C TYR A 202 24.76 3.11 7.93
N PRO A 203 25.75 3.64 8.67
CA PRO A 203 25.86 3.48 10.13
C PRO A 203 24.67 4.07 10.90
N ASP A 204 24.11 5.18 10.42
CA ASP A 204 23.03 5.91 11.10
C ASP A 204 21.63 5.57 10.58
N CYS A 205 21.48 4.52 9.76
CA CYS A 205 20.18 4.14 9.24
C CYS A 205 19.33 3.45 10.33
N PRO A 206 18.16 3.97 10.70
CA PRO A 206 17.31 3.35 11.73
C PRO A 206 16.58 2.10 11.22
N PHE A 207 16.52 1.90 9.91
CA PHE A 207 15.83 0.77 9.28
C PHE A 207 16.80 -0.36 8.97
N PHE A 208 16.35 -1.59 9.22
CA PHE A 208 17.12 -2.79 8.88
C PHE A 208 17.44 -2.89 7.39
N PHE A 209 16.48 -2.44 6.55
CA PHE A 209 16.70 -2.29 5.11
C PHE A 209 16.72 -0.80 4.72
N PRO A 210 17.87 -0.23 4.32
CA PRO A 210 17.97 1.16 3.91
C PRO A 210 17.02 1.49 2.75
N ARG A 211 16.20 2.53 2.89
CA ARG A 211 15.15 2.90 1.93
C ARG A 211 15.68 3.15 0.51
N TYR A 212 16.84 3.75 0.38
CA TYR A 212 17.45 4.04 -0.93
C TYR A 212 17.74 2.78 -1.76
N CYS A 213 17.84 1.62 -1.14
CA CYS A 213 18.07 0.36 -1.84
C CYS A 213 16.79 -0.29 -2.38
N LEU A 214 15.61 0.15 -1.91
CA LEU A 214 14.29 -0.43 -2.22
C LEU A 214 13.36 0.52 -2.98
N LEU A 215 13.72 1.80 -3.14
CA LEU A 215 12.85 2.85 -3.73
C LEU A 215 12.45 2.60 -5.20
N TYR A 216 13.19 1.76 -5.93
CA TYR A 216 12.84 1.45 -7.34
C TYR A 216 11.68 0.45 -7.49
N THR A 217 11.08 -0.02 -6.40
CA THR A 217 9.99 -1.02 -6.45
C THR A 217 8.61 -0.49 -6.07
N SER A 218 8.48 0.80 -5.70
CA SER A 218 7.22 1.34 -5.18
C SER A 218 6.59 2.49 -5.95
N ASP A 219 7.25 3.02 -6.99
CA ASP A 219 6.77 4.16 -7.78
C ASP A 219 6.57 3.83 -9.27
N ALA A 220 6.27 2.59 -9.59
CA ALA A 220 5.85 2.18 -10.92
C ALA A 220 4.35 1.90 -10.94
#